data_cfff5e9982e8e0f676f83ac72812d36f
#
_entry.id   cfff5e9982e8e0f676f83ac72812d36f
#
_cell.length_a   1.000
_cell.length_b   1.000
_cell.length_c   1.000
_cell.angle_alpha   90.00
_cell.angle_beta   90.00
_cell.angle_gamma   90.00
#
_symmetry.space_group_name_H-M   'P 1'
#
loop_
_entity.id
_entity.type
_entity.pdbx_description
1 polymer ?
#
loop_
_entity_poly.entity_id
_entity_poly.type
_entity_poly.pdbx_seq_one_letter_code
_entity_poly.pdbx_strand_id
1 'polypeptide(L)'
;MMTKNGLILFALTLCLSGCGTYQQVLKSTDQHFKYDKAIEYFNNEEYVKSQTLLEEVSPYFKGTEKAQEVIIYLGRSYFGQENYLSAADYYQAYIRNYPKGRYHTEARFQTAHCYYLESPDARLDQEITRKAIEHYNQFVEMFPESPYAQQAYKEMSELYDKLAYKEFLSAKLYYNLGSYLGNNYLSCEITAKNALKDYPNNSYCEELNWLIFTAKYQQMVNSFEAKKVERAREAADEYYSFINQFPESKHLSTARRMFKEINKITNE
;
A
#
# COMPACT_ATOMS: atom_id res chain seq x y z
N MET A 1 33.46 30.42 -29.84
CA MET A 1 33.88 29.33 -28.96
C MET A 1 33.75 29.82 -27.51
N MET A 2 32.63 29.59 -26.87
CA MET A 2 32.41 29.98 -25.45
C MET A 2 33.28 29.08 -24.56
N THR A 3 34.13 29.70 -23.74
CA THR A 3 34.95 28.95 -22.79
C THR A 3 34.08 28.32 -21.69
N LYS A 4 34.49 27.15 -21.16
CA LYS A 4 33.77 26.45 -20.07
C LYS A 4 33.39 27.38 -18.90
N ASN A 5 34.22 28.35 -18.61
CA ASN A 5 33.99 29.35 -17.55
C ASN A 5 32.87 30.34 -17.90
N GLY A 6 32.66 30.65 -19.19
CA GLY A 6 31.58 31.51 -19.65
C GLY A 6 30.19 30.80 -19.54
N LEU A 7 30.14 29.48 -19.74
CA LEU A 7 28.92 28.70 -19.61
C LEU A 7 28.50 28.59 -18.14
N ILE A 8 29.44 28.40 -17.22
CA ILE A 8 29.20 28.34 -15.77
C ILE A 8 28.72 29.69 -15.23
N LEU A 9 29.32 30.79 -15.70
CA LEU A 9 28.94 32.16 -15.30
C LEU A 9 27.51 32.48 -15.80
N PHE A 10 27.15 32.05 -17.02
CA PHE A 10 25.82 32.25 -17.60
C PHE A 10 24.73 31.38 -16.87
N ALA A 11 25.08 30.17 -16.47
CA ALA A 11 24.20 29.34 -15.66
C ALA A 11 23.96 29.91 -14.23
N LEU A 12 25.01 30.51 -13.63
CA LEU A 12 24.92 31.14 -12.32
C LEU A 12 24.03 32.41 -12.31
N THR A 13 24.06 33.19 -13.41
CA THR A 13 23.22 34.39 -13.53
C THR A 13 21.75 34.09 -13.77
N LEU A 14 21.39 32.96 -14.39
CA LEU A 14 20.01 32.55 -14.56
C LEU A 14 19.36 32.10 -13.22
N CYS A 15 20.14 31.55 -12.28
CA CYS A 15 19.62 31.15 -10.95
C CYS A 15 19.32 32.36 -10.04
N LEU A 16 19.90 33.51 -10.26
CA LEU A 16 19.71 34.72 -9.41
C LEU A 16 18.48 35.55 -9.78
N SER A 17 17.95 35.43 -11.00
CA SER A 17 16.80 36.23 -11.45
C SER A 17 15.44 35.68 -10.92
N GLY A 18 15.32 34.37 -10.60
CA GLY A 18 14.10 33.77 -10.06
C GLY A 18 13.80 34.13 -8.61
N CYS A 19 14.82 34.47 -7.81
CA CYS A 19 14.63 34.73 -6.39
C CYS A 19 14.03 36.14 -6.11
N GLY A 20 14.29 37.11 -7.00
CA GLY A 20 13.78 38.49 -6.85
C GLY A 20 12.27 38.60 -7.03
N THR A 21 11.73 37.90 -8.01
CA THR A 21 10.28 37.94 -8.33
C THR A 21 9.42 37.26 -7.23
N TYR A 22 9.84 36.11 -6.71
CA TYR A 22 9.14 35.45 -5.62
C TYR A 22 9.11 36.29 -4.33
N GLN A 23 10.21 36.93 -3.97
CA GLN A 23 10.28 37.85 -2.82
C GLN A 23 9.35 39.05 -2.96
N GLN A 24 9.13 39.54 -4.19
CA GLN A 24 8.15 40.62 -4.44
C GLN A 24 6.71 40.11 -4.24
N VAL A 25 6.40 38.88 -4.67
CA VAL A 25 5.10 38.26 -4.43
C VAL A 25 4.82 38.09 -2.95
N LEU A 26 5.78 37.56 -2.18
CA LEU A 26 5.65 37.41 -0.72
C LEU A 26 5.38 38.72 0.02
N LYS A 27 5.99 39.84 -0.42
CA LYS A 27 5.79 41.17 0.16
C LYS A 27 4.50 41.85 -0.28
N SER A 28 3.79 41.35 -1.27
CA SER A 28 2.51 41.91 -1.73
C SER A 28 1.47 41.85 -0.61
N THR A 29 0.63 42.86 -0.50
CA THR A 29 -0.54 42.87 0.38
C THR A 29 -1.81 42.40 -0.34
N ASP A 30 -1.75 42.23 -1.66
CA ASP A 30 -2.85 41.76 -2.49
C ASP A 30 -2.98 40.24 -2.42
N GLN A 31 -4.00 39.76 -1.71
CA GLN A 31 -4.26 38.34 -1.51
C GLN A 31 -4.73 37.62 -2.79
N HIS A 32 -5.44 38.32 -3.68
CA HIS A 32 -5.83 37.76 -4.98
C HIS A 32 -4.63 37.58 -5.89
N PHE A 33 -3.76 38.57 -5.95
CA PHE A 33 -2.50 38.46 -6.70
C PHE A 33 -1.62 37.30 -6.17
N LYS A 34 -1.48 37.17 -4.84
CA LYS A 34 -0.76 36.02 -4.25
C LYS A 34 -1.37 34.69 -4.62
N TYR A 35 -2.69 34.57 -4.58
CA TYR A 35 -3.40 33.37 -5.00
C TYR A 35 -3.12 33.03 -6.47
N ASP A 36 -3.25 34.02 -7.38
CA ASP A 36 -3.01 33.79 -8.81
C ASP A 36 -1.56 33.35 -9.06
N LYS A 37 -0.60 33.93 -8.36
CA LYS A 37 0.81 33.51 -8.39
C LYS A 37 1.03 32.12 -7.78
N ALA A 38 0.30 31.76 -6.75
CA ALA A 38 0.38 30.40 -6.18
C ALA A 38 -0.03 29.35 -7.22
N ILE A 39 -1.13 29.60 -7.96
CA ILE A 39 -1.57 28.72 -9.05
C ILE A 39 -0.55 28.68 -10.21
N GLU A 40 0.05 29.82 -10.56
CA GLU A 40 1.12 29.88 -11.56
C GLU A 40 2.33 29.03 -11.14
N TYR A 41 2.80 29.16 -9.89
CA TYR A 41 3.89 28.32 -9.34
C TYR A 41 3.50 26.84 -9.30
N PHE A 42 2.27 26.50 -8.94
CA PHE A 42 1.79 25.12 -9.00
C PHE A 42 1.89 24.54 -10.41
N ASN A 43 1.41 25.28 -11.42
CA ASN A 43 1.44 24.84 -12.81
C ASN A 43 2.87 24.70 -13.38
N ASN A 44 3.82 25.40 -12.79
CA ASN A 44 5.24 25.30 -13.09
C ASN A 44 5.97 24.24 -12.23
N GLU A 45 5.24 23.40 -11.49
CA GLU A 45 5.78 22.37 -10.58
C GLU A 45 6.64 22.93 -9.43
N GLU A 46 6.54 24.25 -9.17
CA GLU A 46 7.20 24.92 -8.05
C GLU A 46 6.35 24.80 -6.76
N TYR A 47 6.08 23.55 -6.35
CA TYR A 47 5.09 23.21 -5.33
C TYR A 47 5.34 23.86 -3.97
N VAL A 48 6.60 24.01 -3.55
CA VAL A 48 6.93 24.67 -2.26
C VAL A 48 6.53 26.15 -2.28
N LYS A 49 6.76 26.86 -3.41
CA LYS A 49 6.34 28.27 -3.53
C LYS A 49 4.83 28.39 -3.57
N SER A 50 4.16 27.50 -4.29
CA SER A 50 2.69 27.44 -4.34
C SER A 50 2.12 27.22 -2.95
N GLN A 51 2.57 26.19 -2.24
CA GLN A 51 2.14 25.88 -0.88
C GLN A 51 2.27 27.09 0.05
N THR A 52 3.46 27.70 0.09
CA THR A 52 3.71 28.85 0.99
C THR A 52 2.71 29.98 0.76
N LEU A 53 2.44 30.33 -0.51
CA LEU A 53 1.48 31.37 -0.83
C LEU A 53 0.05 30.97 -0.53
N LEU A 54 -0.33 29.69 -0.80
CA LEU A 54 -1.66 29.18 -0.50
C LEU A 54 -1.95 29.16 1.01
N GLU A 55 -0.97 28.79 1.83
CA GLU A 55 -1.08 28.84 3.27
C GLU A 55 -1.27 30.28 3.78
N GLU A 56 -0.53 31.23 3.23
CA GLU A 56 -0.65 32.63 3.58
C GLU A 56 -2.02 33.22 3.23
N VAL A 57 -2.58 32.88 2.06
CA VAL A 57 -3.88 33.41 1.60
C VAL A 57 -5.10 32.66 2.14
N SER A 58 -4.90 31.45 2.68
CA SER A 58 -5.97 30.57 3.16
C SER A 58 -6.93 31.25 4.16
N PRO A 59 -6.45 31.97 5.19
CA PRO A 59 -7.33 32.67 6.13
C PRO A 59 -8.20 33.74 5.47
N TYR A 60 -7.69 34.44 4.45
CA TYR A 60 -8.40 35.50 3.74
C TYR A 60 -9.58 34.97 2.93
N PHE A 61 -9.40 33.80 2.27
CA PHE A 61 -10.46 33.18 1.44
C PHE A 61 -11.46 32.36 2.25
N LYS A 62 -11.29 32.20 3.56
CA LYS A 62 -12.19 31.39 4.41
C LYS A 62 -13.63 31.88 4.26
N GLY A 63 -14.56 30.95 3.96
CA GLY A 63 -15.99 31.25 3.75
C GLY A 63 -16.34 31.72 2.34
N THR A 64 -15.39 31.83 1.43
CA THR A 64 -15.61 32.15 0.03
C THR A 64 -15.59 30.90 -0.85
N GLU A 65 -16.05 31.00 -2.10
CA GLU A 65 -15.95 29.90 -3.09
C GLU A 65 -14.49 29.50 -3.37
N LYS A 66 -13.55 30.45 -3.34
CA LYS A 66 -12.12 30.19 -3.52
C LYS A 66 -11.50 29.35 -2.42
N ALA A 67 -12.09 29.28 -1.23
CA ALA A 67 -11.57 28.45 -0.16
C ALA A 67 -11.46 26.96 -0.55
N GLN A 68 -12.37 26.47 -1.39
CA GLN A 68 -12.29 25.09 -1.91
C GLN A 68 -11.07 24.89 -2.78
N GLU A 69 -10.76 25.86 -3.64
CA GLU A 69 -9.58 25.81 -4.51
C GLU A 69 -8.28 25.88 -3.70
N VAL A 70 -8.21 26.77 -2.72
CA VAL A 70 -7.04 26.87 -1.83
C VAL A 70 -6.73 25.54 -1.17
N ILE A 71 -7.72 24.89 -0.57
CA ILE A 71 -7.51 23.61 0.14
C ILE A 71 -7.09 22.50 -0.83
N ILE A 72 -7.74 22.38 -1.99
CA ILE A 72 -7.39 21.30 -2.94
C ILE A 72 -6.00 21.51 -3.54
N TYR A 73 -5.61 22.76 -3.85
CA TYR A 73 -4.27 23.06 -4.35
C TYR A 73 -3.19 22.93 -3.28
N LEU A 74 -3.50 23.15 -2.00
CA LEU A 74 -2.60 22.78 -0.89
C LEU A 74 -2.34 21.27 -0.88
N GLY A 75 -3.40 20.45 -0.92
CA GLY A 75 -3.26 18.99 -1.01
C GLY A 75 -2.41 18.56 -2.21
N ARG A 76 -2.70 19.12 -3.40
CA ARG A 76 -1.93 18.84 -4.63
C ARG A 76 -0.47 19.32 -4.54
N SER A 77 -0.20 20.46 -3.89
CA SER A 77 1.15 21.00 -3.72
C SER A 77 1.98 20.14 -2.76
N TYR A 78 1.40 19.66 -1.68
CA TYR A 78 2.05 18.68 -0.79
C TYR A 78 2.28 17.35 -1.49
N PHE A 79 1.31 16.90 -2.30
CA PHE A 79 1.47 15.68 -3.10
C PHE A 79 2.63 15.78 -4.10
N GLY A 80 2.74 16.92 -4.81
CA GLY A 80 3.85 17.17 -5.73
C GLY A 80 5.23 17.27 -5.06
N GLN A 81 5.25 17.55 -3.76
CA GLN A 81 6.46 17.51 -2.92
C GLN A 81 6.74 16.10 -2.34
N GLU A 82 5.96 15.08 -2.72
CA GLU A 82 6.02 13.73 -2.16
C GLU A 82 5.75 13.68 -0.64
N ASN A 83 5.16 14.74 -0.07
CA ASN A 83 4.73 14.78 1.32
C ASN A 83 3.29 14.27 1.41
N TYR A 84 3.14 12.96 1.24
CA TYR A 84 1.85 12.32 1.07
C TYR A 84 0.97 12.36 2.32
N LEU A 85 1.55 12.31 3.52
CA LEU A 85 0.76 12.40 4.75
C LEU A 85 0.12 13.79 4.91
N SER A 86 0.89 14.86 4.67
CA SER A 86 0.33 16.22 4.70
C SER A 86 -0.69 16.43 3.58
N ALA A 87 -0.45 15.88 2.39
CA ALA A 87 -1.42 15.91 1.29
C ALA A 87 -2.74 15.22 1.69
N ALA A 88 -2.68 14.03 2.31
CA ALA A 88 -3.85 13.31 2.81
C ALA A 88 -4.66 14.14 3.81
N ASP A 89 -3.98 14.86 4.72
CA ASP A 89 -4.65 15.72 5.70
C ASP A 89 -5.43 16.85 5.03
N TYR A 90 -4.87 17.51 4.01
CA TYR A 90 -5.56 18.54 3.24
C TYR A 90 -6.72 17.98 2.40
N TYR A 91 -6.55 16.80 1.76
CA TYR A 91 -7.65 16.14 1.06
C TYR A 91 -8.78 15.75 2.02
N GLN A 92 -8.47 15.21 3.19
CA GLN A 92 -9.46 14.93 4.24
C GLN A 92 -10.15 16.21 4.75
N ALA A 93 -9.39 17.30 4.94
CA ALA A 93 -9.96 18.59 5.29
C ALA A 93 -10.95 19.08 4.22
N TYR A 94 -10.61 18.90 2.93
CA TYR A 94 -11.54 19.19 1.82
C TYR A 94 -12.82 18.36 1.93
N ILE A 95 -12.71 17.05 2.11
CA ILE A 95 -13.85 16.12 2.24
C ILE A 95 -14.80 16.55 3.37
N ARG A 96 -14.24 16.90 4.54
CA ARG A 96 -15.02 17.33 5.70
C ARG A 96 -15.72 18.68 5.49
N ASN A 97 -15.02 19.64 4.89
CA ASN A 97 -15.52 21.01 4.75
C ASN A 97 -16.46 21.17 3.56
N TYR A 98 -16.27 20.36 2.50
CA TYR A 98 -16.98 20.48 1.24
C TYR A 98 -17.53 19.14 0.74
N PRO A 99 -18.50 18.52 1.46
CA PRO A 99 -19.01 17.18 1.14
C PRO A 99 -19.73 17.10 -0.22
N LYS A 100 -20.13 18.25 -0.79
CA LYS A 100 -20.71 18.39 -2.12
C LYS A 100 -19.83 19.23 -3.07
N GLY A 101 -18.57 19.41 -2.71
CA GLY A 101 -17.62 20.20 -3.48
C GLY A 101 -17.23 19.52 -4.79
N ARG A 102 -16.87 20.31 -5.81
CA ARG A 102 -16.51 19.81 -7.14
C ARG A 102 -15.31 18.85 -7.17
N TYR A 103 -14.42 18.93 -6.17
CA TYR A 103 -13.24 18.07 -6.06
C TYR A 103 -13.44 16.91 -5.07
N HIS A 104 -14.67 16.65 -4.61
CA HIS A 104 -14.93 15.66 -3.56
C HIS A 104 -14.49 14.25 -3.96
N THR A 105 -14.80 13.82 -5.20
CA THR A 105 -14.39 12.51 -5.72
C THR A 105 -12.87 12.40 -5.83
N GLU A 106 -12.21 13.43 -6.38
CA GLU A 106 -10.77 13.50 -6.46
C GLU A 106 -10.13 13.44 -5.06
N ALA A 107 -10.60 14.27 -4.13
CA ALA A 107 -10.02 14.31 -2.77
C ALA A 107 -10.12 12.97 -2.04
N ARG A 108 -11.24 12.24 -2.21
CA ARG A 108 -11.39 10.90 -1.62
C ARG A 108 -10.43 9.88 -2.22
N PHE A 109 -10.29 9.86 -3.55
CA PHE A 109 -9.31 9.00 -4.21
C PHE A 109 -7.89 9.35 -3.77
N GLN A 110 -7.52 10.64 -3.81
CA GLN A 110 -6.18 11.10 -3.47
C GLN A 110 -5.82 10.85 -2.00
N THR A 111 -6.79 10.88 -1.08
CA THR A 111 -6.55 10.48 0.32
C THR A 111 -6.08 9.02 0.39
N ALA A 112 -6.77 8.10 -0.28
CA ALA A 112 -6.40 6.69 -0.32
C ALA A 112 -5.04 6.48 -1.01
N HIS A 113 -4.84 7.17 -2.13
CA HIS A 113 -3.60 7.10 -2.92
C HIS A 113 -2.38 7.62 -2.15
N CYS A 114 -2.52 8.67 -1.37
CA CYS A 114 -1.46 9.14 -0.48
C CYS A 114 -1.05 8.05 0.54
N TYR A 115 -2.00 7.39 1.19
CA TYR A 115 -1.70 6.29 2.11
C TYR A 115 -1.14 5.06 1.39
N TYR A 116 -1.56 4.80 0.14
CA TYR A 116 -0.95 3.75 -0.68
C TYR A 116 0.54 4.01 -0.93
N LEU A 117 0.90 5.25 -1.31
CA LEU A 117 2.29 5.64 -1.55
C LEU A 117 3.14 5.61 -0.27
N GLU A 118 2.55 5.93 0.88
CA GLU A 118 3.19 5.85 2.21
C GLU A 118 3.21 4.45 2.81
N SER A 119 2.55 3.47 2.17
CA SER A 119 2.49 2.10 2.67
C SER A 119 3.88 1.47 2.71
N PRO A 120 4.39 1.07 3.90
CA PRO A 120 5.77 0.63 4.06
C PRO A 120 6.01 -0.79 3.52
N ASP A 121 7.28 -1.26 3.58
CA ASP A 121 7.62 -2.66 3.30
C ASP A 121 6.80 -3.61 4.18
N ALA A 122 6.44 -4.78 3.63
CA ALA A 122 5.59 -5.77 4.29
C ALA A 122 6.09 -6.24 5.67
N ARG A 123 7.40 -6.15 5.93
CA ARG A 123 8.04 -6.56 7.20
C ARG A 123 7.82 -5.55 8.32
N LEU A 124 7.46 -4.32 7.98
CA LEU A 124 7.21 -3.23 8.93
C LEU A 124 5.76 -3.25 9.43
N ASP A 125 5.41 -2.27 10.26
CA ASP A 125 4.02 -2.07 10.67
C ASP A 125 3.14 -1.71 9.48
N GLN A 126 1.93 -2.25 9.43
CA GLN A 126 1.02 -2.12 8.29
C GLN A 126 -0.21 -1.24 8.61
N GLU A 127 -0.14 -0.35 9.61
CA GLU A 127 -1.26 0.53 9.95
C GLU A 127 -1.63 1.44 8.77
N ILE A 128 -0.63 2.04 8.12
CA ILE A 128 -0.84 2.91 6.94
C ILE A 128 -1.43 2.11 5.77
N THR A 129 -0.97 0.88 5.54
CA THR A 129 -1.52 -0.02 4.52
C THR A 129 -3.02 -0.29 4.75
N ARG A 130 -3.42 -0.56 6.00
CA ARG A 130 -4.83 -0.77 6.34
C ARG A 130 -5.66 0.50 6.17
N LYS A 131 -5.12 1.68 6.53
CA LYS A 131 -5.78 2.97 6.26
C LYS A 131 -6.01 3.19 4.77
N ALA A 132 -5.01 2.89 3.92
CA ALA A 132 -5.17 2.98 2.47
C ALA A 132 -6.31 2.10 1.96
N ILE A 133 -6.35 0.83 2.38
CA ILE A 133 -7.41 -0.12 2.01
C ILE A 133 -8.78 0.37 2.48
N GLU A 134 -8.90 0.89 3.70
CA GLU A 134 -10.14 1.43 4.23
C GLU A 134 -10.66 2.60 3.37
N HIS A 135 -9.80 3.56 3.05
CA HIS A 135 -10.16 4.71 2.22
C HIS A 135 -10.50 4.29 0.77
N TYR A 136 -9.80 3.30 0.20
CA TYR A 136 -10.15 2.75 -1.12
C TYR A 136 -11.51 2.05 -1.10
N ASN A 137 -11.80 1.22 -0.09
CA ASN A 137 -13.10 0.55 0.03
C ASN A 137 -14.23 1.59 0.08
N GLN A 138 -14.11 2.63 0.92
CA GLN A 138 -15.06 3.73 1.00
C GLN A 138 -15.20 4.45 -0.35
N PHE A 139 -14.08 4.65 -1.06
CA PHE A 139 -14.08 5.31 -2.35
C PHE A 139 -14.83 4.51 -3.42
N VAL A 140 -14.51 3.23 -3.60
CA VAL A 140 -15.13 2.39 -4.64
C VAL A 140 -16.61 2.10 -4.36
N GLU A 141 -17.00 2.04 -3.08
CA GLU A 141 -18.41 1.93 -2.67
C GLU A 141 -19.21 3.17 -3.07
N MET A 142 -18.64 4.37 -2.85
CA MET A 142 -19.32 5.63 -3.12
C MET A 142 -19.27 6.05 -4.59
N PHE A 143 -18.21 5.69 -5.32
CA PHE A 143 -17.92 6.16 -6.67
C PHE A 143 -17.46 5.04 -7.60
N PRO A 144 -18.27 3.96 -7.79
CA PRO A 144 -17.87 2.80 -8.59
C PRO A 144 -17.64 3.13 -10.07
N GLU A 145 -18.33 4.14 -10.58
CA GLU A 145 -18.23 4.61 -11.98
C GLU A 145 -17.20 5.74 -12.17
N SER A 146 -16.42 6.06 -11.15
CA SER A 146 -15.39 7.09 -11.23
C SER A 146 -14.26 6.70 -12.18
N PRO A 147 -13.66 7.65 -12.92
CA PRO A 147 -12.45 7.36 -13.72
C PRO A 147 -11.28 6.85 -12.89
N TYR A 148 -11.29 7.06 -11.57
CA TYR A 148 -10.28 6.55 -10.64
C TYR A 148 -10.58 5.13 -10.12
N ALA A 149 -11.76 4.56 -10.36
CA ALA A 149 -12.18 3.29 -9.75
C ALA A 149 -11.27 2.12 -10.15
N GLN A 150 -10.88 2.04 -11.42
CA GLN A 150 -9.99 0.98 -11.90
C GLN A 150 -8.60 1.04 -11.22
N GLN A 151 -8.05 2.23 -11.07
CA GLN A 151 -6.79 2.43 -10.36
C GLN A 151 -6.92 2.08 -8.87
N ALA A 152 -8.03 2.48 -8.22
CA ALA A 152 -8.29 2.16 -6.83
C ALA A 152 -8.36 0.64 -6.59
N TYR A 153 -9.05 -0.12 -7.44
CA TYR A 153 -9.09 -1.59 -7.35
C TYR A 153 -7.71 -2.22 -7.52
N LYS A 154 -6.90 -1.73 -8.47
CA LYS A 154 -5.55 -2.21 -8.71
C LYS A 154 -4.66 -2.00 -7.47
N GLU A 155 -4.61 -0.76 -6.97
CA GLU A 155 -3.77 -0.40 -5.82
C GLU A 155 -4.22 -1.11 -4.54
N MET A 156 -5.53 -1.27 -4.35
CA MET A 156 -6.08 -2.05 -3.24
C MET A 156 -5.68 -3.54 -3.33
N SER A 157 -5.68 -4.14 -4.52
CA SER A 157 -5.20 -5.50 -4.73
C SER A 157 -3.72 -5.66 -4.36
N GLU A 158 -2.87 -4.69 -4.75
CA GLU A 158 -1.44 -4.67 -4.39
C GLU A 158 -1.22 -4.56 -2.87
N LEU A 159 -2.08 -3.80 -2.17
CA LEU A 159 -2.03 -3.70 -0.71
C LEU A 159 -2.47 -5.01 -0.03
N TYR A 160 -3.49 -5.69 -0.54
CA TYR A 160 -3.89 -7.01 -0.05
C TYR A 160 -2.78 -8.05 -0.26
N ASP A 161 -2.12 -8.04 -1.41
CA ASP A 161 -0.95 -8.89 -1.67
C ASP A 161 0.20 -8.60 -0.70
N LYS A 162 0.45 -7.33 -0.36
CA LYS A 162 1.45 -6.93 0.65
C LYS A 162 1.12 -7.49 2.03
N LEU A 163 -0.15 -7.42 2.46
CA LEU A 163 -0.60 -8.00 3.74
C LEU A 163 -0.48 -9.52 3.74
N ALA A 164 -0.92 -10.18 2.66
CA ALA A 164 -0.77 -11.63 2.50
C ALA A 164 0.70 -12.06 2.52
N TYR A 165 1.59 -11.28 1.89
CA TYR A 165 3.04 -11.52 1.95
C TYR A 165 3.60 -11.44 3.37
N LYS A 166 3.16 -10.47 4.16
CA LYS A 166 3.53 -10.40 5.59
C LYS A 166 3.15 -11.68 6.33
N GLU A 167 1.93 -12.15 6.14
CA GLU A 167 1.46 -13.39 6.79
C GLU A 167 2.22 -14.62 6.27
N PHE A 168 2.51 -14.67 4.96
CA PHE A 168 3.38 -15.71 4.39
C PHE A 168 4.77 -15.74 5.04
N LEU A 169 5.39 -14.57 5.25
CA LEU A 169 6.68 -14.49 5.93
C LEU A 169 6.59 -15.00 7.38
N SER A 170 5.50 -14.67 8.08
CA SER A 170 5.24 -15.14 9.45
C SER A 170 5.02 -16.66 9.49
N ALA A 171 4.20 -17.21 8.61
CA ALA A 171 3.98 -18.65 8.50
C ALA A 171 5.28 -19.41 8.17
N LYS A 172 6.08 -18.86 7.22
CA LYS A 172 7.39 -19.42 6.86
C LYS A 172 8.37 -19.39 8.02
N LEU A 173 8.36 -18.34 8.84
CA LEU A 173 9.18 -18.27 10.06
C LEU A 173 8.78 -19.39 11.03
N TYR A 174 7.49 -19.58 11.32
CA TYR A 174 7.02 -20.67 12.17
C TYR A 174 7.39 -22.03 11.59
N TYR A 175 7.26 -22.25 10.29
CA TYR A 175 7.70 -23.48 9.65
C TYR A 175 9.18 -23.76 9.89
N ASN A 176 10.04 -22.75 9.74
CA ASN A 176 11.49 -22.88 9.94
C ASN A 176 11.88 -23.11 11.41
N LEU A 177 11.11 -22.59 12.36
CA LEU A 177 11.29 -22.89 13.79
C LEU A 177 10.94 -24.34 14.14
N GLY A 178 10.02 -24.96 13.42
CA GLY A 178 9.67 -26.37 13.54
C GLY A 178 9.22 -26.75 14.95
N SER A 179 9.91 -27.68 15.59
CA SER A 179 9.63 -28.14 16.97
C SER A 179 10.43 -27.40 18.04
N TYR A 180 11.16 -26.32 17.68
CA TYR A 180 11.93 -25.54 18.66
C TYR A 180 11.00 -24.79 19.62
N LEU A 181 11.14 -25.10 20.92
CA LEU A 181 10.34 -24.53 22.03
C LEU A 181 8.81 -24.63 21.86
N GLY A 182 8.32 -25.58 21.04
CA GLY A 182 6.89 -25.82 20.88
C GLY A 182 6.51 -26.40 19.52
N ASN A 183 5.20 -26.46 19.24
CA ASN A 183 4.69 -26.93 17.96
C ASN A 183 4.50 -25.75 16.99
N ASN A 184 5.60 -25.24 16.42
CA ASN A 184 5.54 -24.12 15.47
C ASN A 184 4.97 -24.55 14.10
N TYR A 185 4.96 -25.84 13.76
CA TYR A 185 4.27 -26.33 12.58
C TYR A 185 2.75 -26.08 12.66
N LEU A 186 2.15 -26.22 13.85
CA LEU A 186 0.74 -25.85 14.06
C LEU A 186 0.55 -24.33 13.93
N SER A 187 1.46 -23.52 14.47
CA SER A 187 1.41 -22.06 14.33
C SER A 187 1.53 -21.65 12.85
N CYS A 188 2.40 -22.31 12.08
CA CYS A 188 2.53 -22.11 10.63
C CYS A 188 1.18 -22.40 9.91
N GLU A 189 0.57 -23.56 10.18
CA GLU A 189 -0.71 -23.94 9.60
C GLU A 189 -1.80 -22.89 9.91
N ILE A 190 -1.94 -22.52 11.18
CA ILE A 190 -2.96 -21.53 11.60
C ILE A 190 -2.73 -20.19 10.93
N THR A 191 -1.48 -19.68 10.93
CA THR A 191 -1.16 -18.40 10.30
C THR A 191 -1.44 -18.43 8.79
N ALA A 192 -1.04 -19.50 8.10
CA ALA A 192 -1.30 -19.62 6.66
C ALA A 192 -2.79 -19.75 6.34
N LYS A 193 -3.58 -20.50 7.12
CA LYS A 193 -5.03 -20.60 6.96
C LYS A 193 -5.74 -19.27 7.20
N ASN A 194 -5.33 -18.52 8.22
CA ASN A 194 -5.87 -17.19 8.47
C ASN A 194 -5.55 -16.23 7.31
N ALA A 195 -4.32 -16.26 6.79
CA ALA A 195 -3.94 -15.45 5.63
C ALA A 195 -4.80 -15.74 4.39
N LEU A 196 -5.07 -17.02 4.10
CA LEU A 196 -5.93 -17.40 2.98
C LEU A 196 -7.40 -17.00 3.19
N LYS A 197 -7.86 -16.99 4.44
CA LYS A 197 -9.22 -16.55 4.79
C LYS A 197 -9.36 -15.02 4.66
N ASP A 198 -8.38 -14.27 5.17
CA ASP A 198 -8.44 -12.83 5.23
C ASP A 198 -8.11 -12.19 3.87
N TYR A 199 -7.30 -12.87 3.04
CA TYR A 199 -6.84 -12.42 1.73
C TYR A 199 -7.02 -13.52 0.68
N PRO A 200 -8.26 -13.89 0.28
CA PRO A 200 -8.51 -15.09 -0.52
C PRO A 200 -7.95 -15.06 -1.94
N ASN A 201 -7.77 -13.87 -2.53
CA ASN A 201 -7.30 -13.67 -3.91
C ASN A 201 -5.87 -13.09 -3.97
N ASN A 202 -4.99 -13.54 -3.08
CA ASN A 202 -3.62 -13.05 -3.02
C ASN A 202 -2.66 -13.88 -3.90
N SER A 203 -1.54 -13.26 -4.29
CA SER A 203 -0.50 -13.89 -5.13
C SER A 203 0.30 -15.00 -4.42
N TYR A 204 0.11 -15.19 -3.11
CA TYR A 204 0.82 -16.18 -2.29
C TYR A 204 -0.04 -17.40 -1.96
N CYS A 205 -1.22 -17.55 -2.57
CA CYS A 205 -2.14 -18.66 -2.30
C CYS A 205 -1.47 -20.03 -2.44
N GLU A 206 -0.69 -20.26 -3.50
CA GLU A 206 0.03 -21.53 -3.70
C GLU A 206 1.04 -21.78 -2.59
N GLU A 207 1.86 -20.79 -2.26
CA GLU A 207 2.93 -20.94 -1.26
C GLU A 207 2.35 -21.09 0.16
N LEU A 208 1.24 -20.44 0.48
CA LEU A 208 0.53 -20.61 1.76
C LEU A 208 -0.05 -22.03 1.88
N ASN A 209 -0.72 -22.53 0.84
CA ASN A 209 -1.23 -23.91 0.82
C ASN A 209 -0.10 -24.95 0.88
N TRP A 210 1.03 -24.66 0.22
CA TRP A 210 2.22 -25.48 0.33
C TRP A 210 2.75 -25.54 1.77
N LEU A 211 2.79 -24.40 2.48
CA LEU A 211 3.18 -24.36 3.90
C LEU A 211 2.21 -25.15 4.78
N ILE A 212 0.90 -25.08 4.54
CA ILE A 212 -0.11 -25.85 5.28
C ILE A 212 0.14 -27.35 5.12
N PHE A 213 0.26 -27.83 3.87
CA PHE A 213 0.52 -29.24 3.60
C PHE A 213 1.82 -29.71 4.25
N THR A 214 2.92 -28.99 4.05
CA THR A 214 4.22 -29.38 4.59
C THR A 214 4.27 -29.29 6.10
N ALA A 215 3.59 -28.34 6.72
CA ALA A 215 3.47 -28.24 8.18
C ALA A 215 2.68 -29.45 8.77
N LYS A 216 1.59 -29.86 8.13
CA LYS A 216 0.85 -31.08 8.51
C LYS A 216 1.70 -32.33 8.36
N TYR A 217 2.44 -32.46 7.26
CA TYR A 217 3.38 -33.55 7.08
C TYR A 217 4.43 -33.58 8.20
N GLN A 218 5.02 -32.44 8.56
CA GLN A 218 6.01 -32.38 9.65
C GLN A 218 5.39 -32.68 11.02
N GLN A 219 4.15 -32.29 11.27
CA GLN A 219 3.43 -32.66 12.47
C GLN A 219 3.21 -34.19 12.57
N MET A 220 2.96 -34.86 11.43
CA MET A 220 2.89 -36.32 11.37
C MET A 220 4.25 -36.96 11.68
N VAL A 221 5.33 -36.52 11.00
CA VAL A 221 6.68 -37.07 11.17
C VAL A 221 7.16 -36.96 12.61
N ASN A 222 6.88 -35.85 13.28
CA ASN A 222 7.29 -35.60 14.68
C ASN A 222 6.26 -36.05 15.71
N SER A 223 5.34 -36.93 15.35
CA SER A 223 4.26 -37.39 16.23
C SER A 223 4.63 -38.58 17.08
N PHE A 224 4.00 -38.70 18.27
CA PHE A 224 3.95 -39.95 18.99
C PHE A 224 3.10 -40.97 18.21
N GLU A 225 3.45 -42.26 18.32
CA GLU A 225 2.77 -43.36 17.60
C GLU A 225 1.24 -43.32 17.74
N ALA A 226 0.72 -43.06 18.96
CA ALA A 226 -0.70 -42.96 19.21
C ALA A 226 -1.48 -41.91 18.38
N LYS A 227 -0.81 -40.89 17.87
CA LYS A 227 -1.43 -39.82 17.04
C LYS A 227 -0.97 -39.83 15.59
N LYS A 228 -0.05 -40.70 15.23
CA LYS A 228 0.61 -40.68 13.94
C LYS A 228 -0.35 -41.00 12.80
N VAL A 229 -1.23 -41.98 12.95
CA VAL A 229 -2.21 -42.35 11.96
C VAL A 229 -3.27 -41.24 11.73
N GLU A 230 -3.76 -40.60 12.81
CA GLU A 230 -4.67 -39.46 12.72
C GLU A 230 -4.04 -38.33 11.91
N ARG A 231 -2.82 -37.92 12.28
CA ARG A 231 -2.08 -36.84 11.59
C ARG A 231 -1.68 -37.20 10.16
N ALA A 232 -1.44 -38.49 9.87
CA ALA A 232 -1.19 -38.95 8.52
C ALA A 232 -2.43 -38.76 7.63
N ARG A 233 -3.63 -39.03 8.14
CA ARG A 233 -4.89 -38.78 7.42
C ARG A 233 -5.09 -37.28 7.17
N GLU A 234 -4.88 -36.44 8.17
CA GLU A 234 -4.95 -34.99 7.99
C GLU A 234 -3.95 -34.47 6.95
N ALA A 235 -2.73 -35.00 6.92
CA ALA A 235 -1.72 -34.64 5.94
C ALA A 235 -2.10 -35.16 4.54
N ALA A 236 -2.76 -36.33 4.43
CA ALA A 236 -3.29 -36.84 3.18
C ALA A 236 -4.41 -35.94 2.60
N ASP A 237 -5.32 -35.47 3.45
CA ASP A 237 -6.39 -34.55 3.05
C ASP A 237 -5.81 -33.23 2.48
N GLU A 238 -4.82 -32.65 3.15
CA GLU A 238 -4.16 -31.44 2.65
C GLU A 238 -3.33 -31.70 1.38
N TYR A 239 -2.76 -32.91 1.20
CA TYR A 239 -2.11 -33.27 -0.06
C TYR A 239 -3.10 -33.24 -1.22
N TYR A 240 -4.25 -33.88 -1.07
CA TYR A 240 -5.27 -33.89 -2.13
C TYR A 240 -5.83 -32.49 -2.39
N SER A 241 -6.05 -31.71 -1.34
CA SER A 241 -6.44 -30.29 -1.49
C SER A 241 -5.42 -29.53 -2.33
N PHE A 242 -4.13 -29.63 -1.97
CA PHE A 242 -3.05 -28.92 -2.67
C PHE A 242 -2.93 -29.31 -4.15
N ILE A 243 -2.89 -30.59 -4.47
CA ILE A 243 -2.70 -31.03 -5.87
C ILE A 243 -3.91 -30.74 -6.77
N ASN A 244 -5.12 -30.75 -6.18
CA ASN A 244 -6.34 -30.41 -6.92
C ASN A 244 -6.42 -28.90 -7.21
N GLN A 245 -5.98 -28.05 -6.26
CA GLN A 245 -6.01 -26.61 -6.40
C GLN A 245 -4.86 -26.11 -7.28
N PHE A 246 -3.69 -26.77 -7.25
CA PHE A 246 -2.47 -26.37 -7.94
C PHE A 246 -1.89 -27.52 -8.80
N PRO A 247 -2.60 -27.95 -9.88
CA PRO A 247 -2.20 -29.09 -10.69
C PRO A 247 -0.90 -28.89 -11.49
N GLU A 248 -0.42 -27.64 -11.62
CA GLU A 248 0.81 -27.28 -12.31
C GLU A 248 1.92 -26.76 -11.37
N SER A 249 1.72 -26.95 -10.05
CA SER A 249 2.67 -26.47 -9.05
C SER A 249 4.08 -27.04 -9.23
N LYS A 250 5.09 -26.18 -9.05
CA LYS A 250 6.50 -26.60 -8.97
C LYS A 250 6.78 -27.56 -7.79
N HIS A 251 5.89 -27.61 -6.82
CA HIS A 251 6.02 -28.45 -5.61
C HIS A 251 5.49 -29.88 -5.77
N LEU A 252 4.82 -30.22 -6.89
CA LEU A 252 4.15 -31.52 -7.09
C LEU A 252 5.07 -32.74 -6.92
N SER A 253 6.31 -32.66 -7.41
CA SER A 253 7.26 -33.78 -7.29
C SER A 253 7.58 -34.06 -5.82
N THR A 254 7.77 -33.04 -5.02
CA THR A 254 8.04 -33.14 -3.59
C THR A 254 6.78 -33.59 -2.84
N ALA A 255 5.63 -33.01 -3.17
CA ALA A 255 4.34 -33.41 -2.58
C ALA A 255 4.05 -34.93 -2.76
N ARG A 256 4.26 -35.44 -3.99
CA ARG A 256 4.08 -36.89 -4.29
C ARG A 256 5.03 -37.78 -3.50
N ARG A 257 6.26 -37.35 -3.28
CA ARG A 257 7.23 -38.08 -2.45
C ARG A 257 6.78 -38.13 -0.98
N MET A 258 6.36 -36.99 -0.42
CA MET A 258 5.82 -36.91 0.95
C MET A 258 4.56 -37.75 1.10
N PHE A 259 3.68 -37.75 0.11
CA PHE A 259 2.47 -38.54 0.12
C PHE A 259 2.73 -40.05 0.13
N LYS A 260 3.79 -40.54 -0.55
CA LYS A 260 4.20 -41.95 -0.45
C LYS A 260 4.59 -42.36 0.97
N GLU A 261 5.16 -41.46 1.76
CA GLU A 261 5.49 -41.69 3.17
C GLU A 261 4.24 -41.66 4.05
N ILE A 262 3.31 -40.72 3.77
CA ILE A 262 1.99 -40.65 4.45
C ILE A 262 1.23 -41.97 4.27
N ASN A 263 1.16 -42.49 3.02
CA ASN A 263 0.42 -43.71 2.70
C ASN A 263 0.95 -44.97 3.36
N LYS A 264 2.24 -45.03 3.70
CA LYS A 264 2.77 -46.17 4.47
C LYS A 264 2.15 -46.24 5.87
N ILE A 265 1.85 -45.08 6.48
CA ILE A 265 1.30 -45.00 7.84
C ILE A 265 -0.20 -45.16 7.84
N THR A 266 -0.92 -44.70 6.78
CA THR A 266 -2.39 -44.82 6.71
C THR A 266 -2.85 -46.19 6.30
N ASN A 267 -2.01 -47.02 5.66
CA ASN A 267 -2.34 -48.38 5.20
C ASN A 267 -1.80 -49.47 6.14
N GLU A 268 -1.16 -49.10 7.26
CA GLU A 268 -0.85 -49.97 8.39
C GLU A 268 -2.04 -49.98 9.37
#